data_11dff1e80112bea225bbc242560ec117
#
_entry.id   11dff1e80112bea225bbc242560ec117
#
_cell.length_a   1.000
_cell.length_b   1.000
_cell.length_c   1.000
_cell.angle_alpha   90.00
_cell.angle_beta   90.00
_cell.angle_gamma   90.00
#
_symmetry.space_group_name_H-M   'P 1'
#
loop_
_entity.id
_entity.type
_entity.pdbx_description
1 polymer ?
#
loop_
_entity_poly.entity_id
_entity_poly.type
_entity_poly.pdbx_seq_one_letter_code
_entity_poly.pdbx_strand_id
1 'polypeptide(L)'
;MFAWQNRLRVLDLAKINIYNDKCNVVVREWCFLSRRFLFDPENRRFRNYSLDALKLVASFFVVFIHVSFGGAFGEVIKALAGFAVPIFFLTSGYFSYNVIQHSDFNKIAKRIKSVLLIFVMSFVLYSILYIALNGINSFLSFFAIRDTYIKFVFFNNFENTFFAPLWFLPALIYCYLVVLLLMRLKLTRILPIGMILFVVQVILSGVVMKRYQLSDVFARNFLIAGLPYFSAGYSIRLHKDFLCKVGKKPVLYTLIGSLALFFALYFTIGCEEIAVIGVAISLFVLSVQGSLCVKQEGWQLVLQKASLYIYILHWPIWILITHFHLNCFSWLNPIIVLAVTFLLSLPVVFLNQRFKRAKKAQALGV
;
A
#
# COMPACT_ATOMS: atom_id res chain seq x y z
N MET A 1 23.57 55.24 1.34
CA MET A 1 22.23 54.66 1.55
C MET A 1 21.91 53.50 0.58
N PHE A 2 22.54 53.41 -0.56
CA PHE A 2 22.29 52.32 -1.56
C PHE A 2 22.98 50.98 -1.28
N ALA A 3 24.02 50.95 -0.45
CA ALA A 3 24.77 49.72 -0.16
C ALA A 3 24.10 48.81 0.89
N TRP A 4 23.18 49.30 1.70
CA TRP A 4 22.47 48.53 2.73
C TRP A 4 21.27 47.78 2.20
N GLN A 5 20.56 48.28 1.21
CA GLN A 5 19.40 47.60 0.62
C GLN A 5 19.78 46.36 -0.20
N ASN A 6 20.98 46.33 -0.80
CA ASN A 6 21.44 45.15 -1.53
C ASN A 6 21.91 44.00 -0.62
N ARG A 7 22.38 44.25 0.62
CA ARG A 7 22.75 43.20 1.57
C ARG A 7 21.53 42.46 2.16
N LEU A 8 20.43 43.15 2.37
CA LEU A 8 19.20 42.53 2.87
C LEU A 8 18.53 41.65 1.80
N ARG A 9 18.53 42.06 0.53
CA ARG A 9 18.00 41.22 -0.57
C ARG A 9 18.82 39.94 -0.80
N VAL A 10 20.14 40.00 -0.67
CA VAL A 10 21.01 38.81 -0.83
C VAL A 10 20.84 37.82 0.35
N LEU A 11 20.65 38.34 1.57
CA LEU A 11 20.43 37.47 2.76
C LEU A 11 19.05 36.81 2.74
N ASP A 12 18.01 37.49 2.26
CA ASP A 12 16.68 36.88 2.12
C ASP A 12 16.61 35.86 0.99
N LEU A 13 17.27 36.10 -0.11
CA LEU A 13 17.37 35.10 -1.20
C LEU A 13 18.21 33.90 -0.82
N ALA A 14 19.26 34.06 -0.01
CA ALA A 14 20.05 32.94 0.51
C ALA A 14 19.26 32.12 1.54
N LYS A 15 18.47 32.76 2.42
CA LYS A 15 17.58 32.05 3.35
C LYS A 15 16.45 31.31 2.63
N ILE A 16 15.86 31.89 1.60
CA ILE A 16 14.83 31.25 0.77
C ILE A 16 15.42 30.06 0.02
N ASN A 17 16.65 30.16 -0.50
CA ASN A 17 17.32 29.05 -1.17
C ASN A 17 17.68 27.91 -0.21
N ILE A 18 18.15 28.19 1.02
CA ILE A 18 18.46 27.15 2.02
C ILE A 18 17.20 26.46 2.50
N TYR A 19 16.07 27.17 2.63
CA TYR A 19 14.78 26.55 3.00
C TYR A 19 14.22 25.71 1.85
N ASN A 20 14.33 26.18 0.60
CA ASN A 20 13.99 25.40 -0.58
C ASN A 20 14.88 24.16 -0.77
N ASP A 21 16.19 24.24 -0.45
CA ASP A 21 17.07 23.07 -0.55
C ASP A 21 16.77 22.00 0.52
N LYS A 22 16.43 22.38 1.75
CA LYS A 22 16.04 21.40 2.79
C LYS A 22 14.69 20.75 2.49
N CYS A 23 13.68 21.49 2.05
CA CYS A 23 12.43 20.94 1.54
C CYS A 23 12.65 20.06 0.31
N ASN A 24 13.54 20.45 -0.58
CA ASN A 24 13.90 19.68 -1.76
C ASN A 24 14.62 18.36 -1.41
N VAL A 25 15.41 18.30 -0.34
CA VAL A 25 16.07 17.06 0.10
C VAL A 25 15.04 16.07 0.64
N VAL A 26 14.11 16.49 1.49
CA VAL A 26 13.05 15.62 2.03
C VAL A 26 12.14 15.13 0.89
N VAL A 27 11.71 16.00 -0.01
CA VAL A 27 10.91 15.61 -1.19
C VAL A 27 11.71 14.72 -2.14
N ARG A 28 13.02 14.94 -2.31
CA ARG A 28 13.92 14.08 -3.11
C ARG A 28 14.04 12.68 -2.53
N GLU A 29 14.23 12.54 -1.23
CA GLU A 29 14.32 11.24 -0.56
C GLU A 29 12.98 10.49 -0.65
N TRP A 30 11.86 11.15 -0.38
CA TRP A 30 10.51 10.59 -0.59
C TRP A 30 10.29 10.14 -2.04
N CYS A 31 10.70 10.94 -2.98
CA CYS A 31 10.60 10.64 -4.40
C CYS A 31 11.53 9.51 -4.85
N PHE A 32 12.73 9.42 -4.29
CA PHE A 32 13.69 8.35 -4.58
C PHE A 32 13.19 7.01 -4.02
N LEU A 33 12.59 7.01 -2.84
CA LEU A 33 12.06 5.84 -2.17
C LEU A 33 10.85 5.26 -2.89
N SER A 34 9.91 6.12 -3.31
CA SER A 34 8.75 5.68 -4.07
C SER A 34 9.10 5.02 -5.41
N ARG A 35 10.31 5.27 -5.95
CA ARG A 35 10.82 4.60 -7.15
C ARG A 35 11.14 3.13 -6.95
N ARG A 36 11.67 2.75 -5.77
CA ARG A 36 12.14 1.38 -5.53
C ARG A 36 11.03 0.43 -5.17
N PHE A 37 9.95 0.94 -4.59
CA PHE A 37 8.92 0.12 -3.97
C PHE A 37 8.00 -0.61 -4.97
N LEU A 38 7.73 0.00 -6.12
CA LEU A 38 6.72 -0.49 -7.06
C LEU A 38 7.28 -0.79 -8.47
N PHE A 39 8.60 -0.84 -8.65
CA PHE A 39 9.21 -0.87 -9.98
C PHE A 39 10.15 -2.02 -10.24
N ASP A 40 9.95 -2.66 -11.40
CA ASP A 40 10.98 -3.36 -12.17
C ASP A 40 11.58 -2.36 -13.17
N PRO A 41 12.83 -1.90 -12.99
CA PRO A 41 13.46 -0.92 -13.87
C PRO A 41 13.87 -1.48 -15.25
N GLU A 42 13.96 -2.81 -15.40
CA GLU A 42 14.51 -3.45 -16.61
C GLU A 42 13.49 -3.56 -17.75
N ASN A 43 12.19 -3.37 -17.52
CA ASN A 43 11.16 -3.65 -18.54
C ASN A 43 10.34 -2.42 -18.93
N ARG A 44 10.98 -1.32 -19.35
CA ARG A 44 10.28 -0.11 -19.84
C ARG A 44 9.42 -0.35 -21.10
N ARG A 45 9.67 -1.39 -21.88
CA ARG A 45 8.98 -1.66 -23.15
C ARG A 45 7.61 -2.33 -23.00
N PHE A 46 7.32 -3.01 -21.88
CA PHE A 46 6.06 -3.77 -21.69
C PHE A 46 5.45 -3.55 -20.30
N ARG A 47 5.27 -2.29 -19.91
CA ARG A 47 4.65 -1.96 -18.64
C ARG A 47 3.14 -2.21 -18.68
N ASN A 48 2.63 -2.99 -17.73
CA ASN A 48 1.19 -3.23 -17.57
C ASN A 48 0.54 -2.12 -16.74
N TYR A 49 0.01 -1.09 -17.40
CA TYR A 49 -0.70 0.00 -16.73
C TYR A 49 -2.02 -0.43 -16.09
N SER A 50 -2.59 -1.59 -16.48
CA SER A 50 -3.78 -2.15 -15.84
C SER A 50 -3.51 -2.52 -14.38
N LEU A 51 -2.32 -3.07 -14.07
CA LEU A 51 -1.90 -3.33 -12.68
C LEU A 51 -1.66 -2.04 -11.90
N ASP A 52 -1.13 -0.99 -12.54
CA ASP A 52 -0.95 0.30 -11.89
C ASP A 52 -2.30 0.96 -11.59
N ALA A 53 -3.27 0.87 -12.51
CA ALA A 53 -4.64 1.34 -12.30
C ALA A 53 -5.34 0.56 -11.19
N LEU A 54 -5.20 -0.77 -11.16
CA LEU A 54 -5.77 -1.60 -10.09
C LEU A 54 -5.22 -1.20 -8.71
N LYS A 55 -3.91 -0.94 -8.59
CA LYS A 55 -3.31 -0.46 -7.33
C LYS A 55 -3.87 0.90 -6.90
N LEU A 56 -4.09 1.81 -7.85
CA LEU A 56 -4.70 3.10 -7.57
C LEU A 56 -6.14 2.92 -7.06
N VAL A 57 -6.95 2.11 -7.73
CA VAL A 57 -8.31 1.77 -7.28
C VAL A 57 -8.28 1.10 -5.92
N ALA A 58 -7.39 0.13 -5.70
CA ALA A 58 -7.23 -0.51 -4.39
C ALA A 58 -6.88 0.51 -3.29
N SER A 59 -6.04 1.52 -3.57
CA SER A 59 -5.76 2.56 -2.57
C SER A 59 -6.97 3.42 -2.23
N PHE A 60 -7.93 3.59 -3.14
CA PHE A 60 -9.21 4.24 -2.85
C PHE A 60 -10.05 3.40 -1.89
N PHE A 61 -10.11 2.10 -2.11
CA PHE A 61 -10.82 1.20 -1.22
C PHE A 61 -10.14 1.05 0.16
N VAL A 62 -8.82 1.23 0.25
CA VAL A 62 -8.14 1.32 1.57
C VAL A 62 -8.67 2.52 2.37
N VAL A 63 -8.96 3.65 1.73
CA VAL A 63 -9.61 4.79 2.42
C VAL A 63 -10.96 4.35 2.98
N PHE A 64 -11.77 3.62 2.22
CA PHE A 64 -13.10 3.17 2.63
C PHE A 64 -13.08 2.11 3.76
N ILE A 65 -11.99 1.35 3.93
CA ILE A 65 -11.79 0.47 5.08
C ILE A 65 -11.67 1.28 6.38
N HIS A 66 -10.96 2.41 6.33
CA HIS A 66 -10.62 3.20 7.51
C HIS A 66 -11.58 4.36 7.76
N VAL A 67 -12.16 4.89 6.71
CA VAL A 67 -13.15 5.96 6.74
C VAL A 67 -14.43 5.42 6.13
N SER A 68 -15.32 4.93 6.98
CA SER A 68 -16.56 4.27 6.54
C SER A 68 -17.61 5.30 6.11
N PHE A 69 -18.39 4.94 5.08
CA PHE A 69 -19.68 5.58 4.83
C PHE A 69 -20.64 5.27 5.99
N GLY A 70 -21.59 6.13 6.28
CA GLY A 70 -22.54 5.89 7.35
C GLY A 70 -23.53 4.76 7.05
N GLY A 71 -24.06 4.13 8.13
CA GLY A 71 -25.13 3.13 8.06
C GLY A 71 -24.76 1.78 7.44
N ALA A 72 -25.77 0.96 7.17
CA ALA A 72 -25.59 -0.40 6.63
C ALA A 72 -24.85 -0.42 5.28
N PHE A 73 -25.06 0.57 4.45
CA PHE A 73 -24.33 0.72 3.19
C PHE A 73 -22.81 0.82 3.42
N GLY A 74 -22.41 1.61 4.42
CA GLY A 74 -20.99 1.77 4.76
C GLY A 74 -20.34 0.47 5.22
N GLU A 75 -21.02 -0.34 5.99
CA GLU A 75 -20.50 -1.64 6.45
C GLU A 75 -20.34 -2.63 5.28
N VAL A 76 -21.27 -2.67 4.32
CA VAL A 76 -21.13 -3.48 3.10
C VAL A 76 -19.93 -3.05 2.28
N ILE A 77 -19.76 -1.73 2.06
CA ILE A 77 -18.61 -1.20 1.29
C ILE A 77 -17.30 -1.51 2.01
N LYS A 78 -17.25 -1.37 3.34
CA LYS A 78 -16.06 -1.68 4.16
C LYS A 78 -15.69 -3.16 4.07
N ALA A 79 -16.67 -4.07 4.17
CA ALA A 79 -16.44 -5.50 4.01
C ALA A 79 -15.94 -5.85 2.61
N LEU A 80 -16.59 -5.31 1.56
CA LEU A 80 -16.16 -5.50 0.18
C LEU A 80 -14.76 -4.93 -0.06
N ALA A 81 -14.42 -3.77 0.53
CA ALA A 81 -13.11 -3.14 0.42
C ALA A 81 -11.95 -4.02 0.96
N GLY A 82 -12.25 -5.10 1.68
CA GLY A 82 -11.30 -6.09 2.15
C GLY A 82 -10.37 -6.64 1.05
N PHE A 83 -10.77 -6.61 -0.24
CA PHE A 83 -9.90 -7.01 -1.35
C PHE A 83 -8.70 -6.06 -1.58
N ALA A 84 -8.74 -4.84 -1.07
CA ALA A 84 -7.81 -3.77 -1.44
C ALA A 84 -6.36 -4.05 -0.98
N VAL A 85 -6.16 -4.40 0.28
CA VAL A 85 -4.82 -4.72 0.82
C VAL A 85 -4.24 -5.99 0.16
N PRO A 86 -5.00 -7.08 -0.05
CA PRO A 86 -4.59 -8.22 -0.87
C PRO A 86 -3.96 -7.87 -2.22
N ILE A 87 -4.47 -6.88 -2.95
CA ILE A 87 -3.92 -6.45 -4.24
C ILE A 87 -2.44 -6.02 -4.14
N PHE A 88 -2.04 -5.40 -3.05
CA PHE A 88 -0.64 -4.99 -2.86
C PHE A 88 0.28 -6.16 -2.56
N PHE A 89 -0.17 -7.18 -1.80
CA PHE A 89 0.58 -8.42 -1.58
C PHE A 89 0.68 -9.23 -2.88
N LEU A 90 -0.42 -9.41 -3.63
CA LEU A 90 -0.45 -10.06 -4.94
C LEU A 90 0.54 -9.39 -5.91
N THR A 91 0.53 -8.05 -5.98
CA THR A 91 1.45 -7.27 -6.80
C THR A 91 2.91 -7.53 -6.40
N SER A 92 3.20 -7.56 -5.10
CA SER A 92 4.54 -7.78 -4.58
C SER A 92 5.06 -9.18 -4.89
N GLY A 93 4.23 -10.20 -4.74
CA GLY A 93 4.54 -11.58 -5.12
C GLY A 93 4.77 -11.73 -6.62
N TYR A 94 3.86 -11.17 -7.43
CA TYR A 94 3.93 -11.21 -8.89
C TYR A 94 5.25 -10.64 -9.44
N PHE A 95 5.64 -9.46 -8.98
CA PHE A 95 6.89 -8.84 -9.41
C PHE A 95 8.14 -9.47 -8.77
N SER A 96 8.00 -10.29 -7.74
CA SER A 96 9.12 -11.01 -7.13
C SER A 96 9.52 -12.26 -7.90
N TYR A 97 8.65 -12.82 -8.72
CA TYR A 97 8.90 -14.07 -9.45
C TYR A 97 10.25 -14.10 -10.16
N ASN A 98 10.52 -13.16 -11.07
CA ASN A 98 11.77 -13.13 -11.84
C ASN A 98 13.01 -12.99 -10.93
N VAL A 99 12.90 -12.19 -9.86
CA VAL A 99 14.00 -11.97 -8.91
C VAL A 99 14.30 -13.26 -8.14
N ILE A 100 13.27 -14.00 -7.76
CA ILE A 100 13.38 -15.29 -7.04
C ILE A 100 13.97 -16.36 -7.98
N GLN A 101 13.49 -16.45 -9.22
CA GLN A 101 13.99 -17.44 -10.21
C GLN A 101 15.47 -17.25 -10.53
N HIS A 102 15.95 -16.02 -10.59
CA HIS A 102 17.38 -15.71 -10.82
C HIS A 102 18.19 -15.65 -9.52
N SER A 103 17.61 -16.01 -8.38
CA SER A 103 18.26 -15.98 -7.05
C SER A 103 18.96 -14.65 -6.74
N ASP A 104 18.37 -13.50 -7.15
CA ASP A 104 18.96 -12.19 -6.93
C ASP A 104 18.67 -11.66 -5.52
N PHE A 105 19.50 -12.09 -4.56
CA PHE A 105 19.41 -11.67 -3.16
C PHE A 105 19.50 -10.15 -2.99
N ASN A 106 20.34 -9.50 -3.79
CA ASN A 106 20.53 -8.05 -3.70
C ASN A 106 19.26 -7.29 -4.08
N LYS A 107 18.50 -7.77 -5.08
CA LYS A 107 17.22 -7.14 -5.44
C LYS A 107 16.18 -7.32 -4.35
N ILE A 108 16.08 -8.47 -3.69
CA ILE A 108 15.17 -8.66 -2.55
C ILE A 108 15.59 -7.77 -1.37
N ALA A 109 16.88 -7.74 -1.01
CA ALA A 109 17.38 -6.86 0.05
C ALA A 109 17.08 -5.37 -0.22
N LYS A 110 17.22 -4.93 -1.48
CA LYS A 110 16.84 -3.57 -1.89
C LYS A 110 15.35 -3.30 -1.73
N ARG A 111 14.49 -4.28 -1.98
CA ARG A 111 13.04 -4.16 -1.74
C ARG A 111 12.73 -4.03 -0.25
N ILE A 112 13.31 -4.90 0.58
CA ILE A 112 13.19 -4.80 2.05
C ILE A 112 13.61 -3.42 2.52
N LYS A 113 14.81 -2.95 2.13
CA LYS A 113 15.29 -1.62 2.50
C LYS A 113 14.33 -0.50 2.07
N SER A 114 13.74 -0.62 0.87
CA SER A 114 12.80 0.39 0.37
C SER A 114 11.49 0.41 1.17
N VAL A 115 10.93 -0.77 1.50
CA VAL A 115 9.71 -0.88 2.31
C VAL A 115 9.98 -0.40 3.74
N LEU A 116 11.11 -0.82 4.33
CA LEU A 116 11.52 -0.40 5.67
C LEU A 116 11.63 1.13 5.77
N LEU A 117 12.24 1.76 4.77
CA LEU A 117 12.40 3.21 4.77
C LEU A 117 11.04 3.92 4.63
N ILE A 118 10.13 3.40 3.80
CA ILE A 118 8.76 3.93 3.71
C ILE A 118 8.05 3.75 5.05
N PHE A 119 8.18 2.59 5.69
CA PHE A 119 7.61 2.32 7.01
C PHE A 119 8.13 3.32 8.05
N VAL A 120 9.46 3.48 8.16
CA VAL A 120 10.07 4.42 9.12
C VAL A 120 9.60 5.85 8.89
N MET A 121 9.59 6.32 7.64
CA MET A 121 9.11 7.67 7.31
C MET A 121 7.63 7.87 7.64
N SER A 122 6.80 6.87 7.32
CA SER A 122 5.37 6.91 7.66
C SER A 122 5.16 6.87 9.17
N PHE A 123 5.91 6.03 9.87
CA PHE A 123 5.87 5.93 11.33
C PHE A 123 6.28 7.24 12.00
N VAL A 124 7.34 7.88 11.53
CA VAL A 124 7.76 9.22 12.03
C VAL A 124 6.67 10.26 11.79
N LEU A 125 6.07 10.31 10.60
CA LEU A 125 4.96 11.22 10.30
C LEU A 125 3.78 11.02 11.26
N TYR A 126 3.37 9.76 11.47
CA TYR A 126 2.28 9.42 12.37
C TYR A 126 2.64 9.74 13.84
N SER A 127 3.90 9.49 14.24
CA SER A 127 4.38 9.80 15.59
C SER A 127 4.37 11.30 15.87
N ILE A 128 4.84 12.13 14.93
CA ILE A 128 4.78 13.58 15.05
C ILE A 128 3.34 14.05 15.20
N LEU A 129 2.43 13.54 14.39
CA LEU A 129 1.01 13.88 14.49
C LEU A 129 0.41 13.40 15.81
N TYR A 130 0.74 12.19 16.26
CA TYR A 130 0.27 11.65 17.53
C TYR A 130 0.70 12.54 18.72
N ILE A 131 2.00 12.92 18.75
CA ILE A 131 2.56 13.78 19.79
C ILE A 131 1.91 15.18 19.78
N ALA A 132 1.69 15.73 18.58
CA ALA A 132 1.06 17.04 18.42
C ALA A 132 -0.38 17.08 18.96
N LEU A 133 -1.13 15.97 18.80
CA LEU A 133 -2.54 15.91 19.19
C LEU A 133 -2.75 15.37 20.61
N ASN A 134 -1.91 14.45 21.09
CA ASN A 134 -2.11 13.73 22.36
C ASN A 134 -1.01 14.00 23.41
N GLY A 135 0.04 14.72 23.03
CA GLY A 135 1.19 15.01 23.87
C GLY A 135 2.22 13.90 23.94
N ILE A 136 3.45 14.29 24.31
CA ILE A 136 4.61 13.39 24.37
C ILE A 136 4.46 12.29 25.45
N ASN A 137 3.83 12.61 26.58
CA ASN A 137 3.65 11.64 27.67
C ASN A 137 2.74 10.47 27.24
N SER A 138 1.68 10.73 26.48
CA SER A 138 0.79 9.70 25.92
C SER A 138 1.52 8.82 24.92
N PHE A 139 2.43 9.40 24.11
CA PHE A 139 3.26 8.66 23.19
C PHE A 139 4.24 7.73 23.93
N LEU A 140 4.95 8.26 24.93
CA LEU A 140 5.91 7.49 25.72
C LEU A 140 5.23 6.36 26.50
N SER A 141 4.06 6.63 27.12
CA SER A 141 3.32 5.62 27.87
C SER A 141 2.85 4.46 26.96
N PHE A 142 2.39 4.75 25.74
CA PHE A 142 2.02 3.70 24.80
C PHE A 142 3.22 2.80 24.44
N PHE A 143 4.38 3.38 24.18
CA PHE A 143 5.59 2.63 23.85
C PHE A 143 6.33 2.05 25.08
N ALA A 144 5.93 2.38 26.32
CA ALA A 144 6.43 1.72 27.53
C ALA A 144 5.80 0.33 27.76
N ILE A 145 4.69 0.02 27.09
CA ILE A 145 3.95 -1.24 27.25
C ILE A 145 4.68 -2.38 26.54
N ARG A 146 5.15 -3.39 27.27
CA ARG A 146 5.84 -4.58 26.71
C ARG A 146 4.98 -5.30 25.65
N ASP A 147 3.68 -5.39 25.84
CA ASP A 147 2.74 -6.05 24.94
C ASP A 147 2.73 -5.42 23.55
N THR A 148 2.91 -4.09 23.44
CA THR A 148 3.02 -3.36 22.16
C THR A 148 4.15 -3.92 21.29
N TYR A 149 5.32 -4.20 21.88
CA TYR A 149 6.45 -4.75 21.12
C TYR A 149 6.24 -6.20 20.77
N ILE A 150 5.66 -7.01 21.67
CA ILE A 150 5.32 -8.41 21.40
C ILE A 150 4.36 -8.49 20.21
N LYS A 151 3.27 -7.71 20.23
CA LYS A 151 2.30 -7.66 19.14
C LYS A 151 2.93 -7.18 17.83
N PHE A 152 3.78 -6.17 17.88
CA PHE A 152 4.48 -5.70 16.69
C PHE A 152 5.42 -6.76 16.11
N VAL A 153 6.23 -7.43 16.92
CA VAL A 153 7.19 -8.43 16.45
C VAL A 153 6.50 -9.68 15.90
N PHE A 154 5.48 -10.21 16.60
CA PHE A 154 4.84 -11.47 16.21
C PHE A 154 3.71 -11.27 15.21
N PHE A 155 2.93 -10.18 15.31
CA PHE A 155 1.77 -9.95 14.47
C PHE A 155 1.94 -8.77 13.51
N ASN A 156 3.09 -8.08 13.51
CA ASN A 156 3.38 -6.91 12.64
C ASN A 156 2.41 -5.73 12.86
N ASN A 157 1.82 -5.62 14.04
CA ASN A 157 0.77 -4.66 14.32
C ASN A 157 0.94 -4.10 15.75
N PHE A 158 0.79 -2.78 15.90
CA PHE A 158 0.86 -2.11 17.19
C PHE A 158 -0.43 -2.24 18.02
N GLU A 159 -1.52 -2.77 17.44
CA GLU A 159 -2.86 -2.80 18.05
C GLU A 159 -3.33 -1.41 18.57
N ASN A 160 -2.91 -0.37 17.90
CA ASN A 160 -3.29 0.99 18.18
C ASN A 160 -4.00 1.57 16.97
N THR A 161 -5.19 2.14 17.18
CA THR A 161 -6.01 2.70 16.10
C THR A 161 -5.27 3.79 15.32
N PHE A 162 -4.43 4.59 16.00
CA PHE A 162 -3.67 5.66 15.36
C PHE A 162 -2.63 5.13 14.36
N PHE A 163 -2.00 4.00 14.64
CA PHE A 163 -0.99 3.36 13.78
C PHE A 163 -1.57 2.22 12.94
N ALA A 164 -2.88 1.96 13.04
CA ALA A 164 -3.53 0.81 12.43
C ALA A 164 -3.22 0.60 10.94
N PRO A 165 -3.20 1.62 10.05
CA PRO A 165 -2.92 1.37 8.63
C PRO A 165 -1.50 0.91 8.32
N LEU A 166 -0.55 1.12 9.24
CA LEU A 166 0.87 0.81 8.99
C LEU A 166 1.20 -0.68 9.00
N TRP A 167 0.33 -1.56 9.51
CA TRP A 167 0.58 -3.00 9.65
C TRP A 167 1.02 -3.70 8.34
N PHE A 168 0.52 -3.24 7.21
CA PHE A 168 0.82 -3.82 5.90
C PHE A 168 2.32 -3.74 5.54
N LEU A 169 3.01 -2.63 5.89
CA LEU A 169 4.41 -2.42 5.53
C LEU A 169 5.33 -3.42 6.25
N PRO A 170 5.32 -3.57 7.59
CA PRO A 170 6.09 -4.61 8.26
C PRO A 170 5.65 -6.02 7.83
N ALA A 171 4.36 -6.30 7.64
CA ALA A 171 3.91 -7.59 7.12
C ALA A 171 4.53 -7.92 5.76
N LEU A 172 4.65 -6.95 4.87
CA LEU A 172 5.32 -7.13 3.57
C LEU A 172 6.84 -7.35 3.72
N ILE A 173 7.49 -6.69 4.70
CA ILE A 173 8.91 -6.97 5.02
C ILE A 173 9.07 -8.43 5.43
N TYR A 174 8.20 -8.95 6.30
CA TYR A 174 8.24 -10.36 6.72
C TYR A 174 8.02 -11.31 5.55
N CYS A 175 7.10 -11.03 4.63
CA CYS A 175 6.96 -11.81 3.40
C CYS A 175 8.28 -11.85 2.60
N TYR A 176 8.98 -10.74 2.45
CA TYR A 176 10.29 -10.72 1.79
C TYR A 176 11.39 -11.44 2.58
N LEU A 177 11.34 -11.42 3.93
CA LEU A 177 12.28 -12.19 4.76
C LEU A 177 12.06 -13.70 4.59
N VAL A 178 10.80 -14.16 4.54
CA VAL A 178 10.46 -15.56 4.20
C VAL A 178 11.01 -15.92 2.83
N VAL A 179 10.84 -15.05 1.83
CA VAL A 179 11.41 -15.27 0.49
C VAL A 179 12.93 -15.39 0.55
N LEU A 180 13.63 -14.50 1.26
CA LEU A 180 15.09 -14.59 1.43
C LEU A 180 15.52 -15.91 2.07
N LEU A 181 14.80 -16.36 3.09
CA LEU A 181 15.05 -17.64 3.74
C LEU A 181 14.88 -18.79 2.77
N LEU A 182 13.76 -18.83 2.03
CA LEU A 182 13.50 -19.86 1.03
C LEU A 182 14.54 -19.86 -0.11
N MET A 183 15.01 -18.69 -0.53
CA MET A 183 16.09 -18.56 -1.52
C MET A 183 17.41 -19.13 -0.97
N ARG A 184 17.77 -18.83 0.29
CA ARG A 184 18.98 -19.37 0.93
C ARG A 184 18.94 -20.88 1.07
N LEU A 185 17.77 -21.43 1.45
CA LEU A 185 17.54 -22.86 1.59
C LEU A 185 17.31 -23.57 0.25
N LYS A 186 17.29 -22.86 -0.88
CA LYS A 186 16.96 -23.37 -2.23
C LYS A 186 15.56 -24.01 -2.30
N LEU A 187 14.65 -23.60 -1.43
CA LEU A 187 13.28 -24.14 -1.30
C LEU A 187 12.22 -23.22 -1.94
N THR A 188 12.59 -22.38 -2.89
CA THR A 188 11.66 -21.41 -3.53
C THR A 188 10.48 -22.08 -4.25
N ARG A 189 10.60 -23.37 -4.60
CA ARG A 189 9.53 -24.18 -5.23
C ARG A 189 8.33 -24.39 -4.32
N ILE A 190 8.51 -24.30 -2.98
CA ILE A 190 7.40 -24.45 -2.02
C ILE A 190 6.60 -23.15 -1.81
N LEU A 191 7.05 -22.01 -2.31
CA LEU A 191 6.37 -20.74 -2.12
C LEU A 191 4.87 -20.77 -2.52
N PRO A 192 4.45 -21.43 -3.62
CA PRO A 192 3.03 -21.59 -3.96
C PRO A 192 2.20 -22.30 -2.87
N ILE A 193 2.82 -23.17 -2.06
CA ILE A 193 2.14 -23.86 -0.96
C ILE A 193 1.58 -22.87 0.07
N GLY A 194 2.18 -21.67 0.17
CA GLY A 194 1.67 -20.60 1.02
C GLY A 194 0.20 -20.23 0.76
N MET A 195 -0.37 -20.58 -0.41
CA MET A 195 -1.79 -20.42 -0.70
C MET A 195 -2.70 -21.29 0.17
N ILE A 196 -2.21 -22.40 0.75
CA ILE A 196 -2.98 -23.22 1.70
C ILE A 196 -3.43 -22.37 2.90
N LEU A 197 -2.67 -21.34 3.26
CA LEU A 197 -3.01 -20.43 4.34
C LEU A 197 -4.32 -19.66 4.09
N PHE A 198 -4.85 -19.62 2.85
CA PHE A 198 -6.20 -19.10 2.61
C PHE A 198 -7.27 -19.87 3.40
N VAL A 199 -7.12 -21.18 3.55
CA VAL A 199 -8.04 -21.98 4.37
C VAL A 199 -7.96 -21.53 5.83
N VAL A 200 -6.74 -21.33 6.34
CA VAL A 200 -6.53 -20.82 7.71
C VAL A 200 -7.12 -19.42 7.87
N GLN A 201 -6.92 -18.55 6.89
CA GLN A 201 -7.49 -17.21 6.91
C GLN A 201 -9.01 -17.23 6.97
N VAL A 202 -9.68 -18.01 6.12
CA VAL A 202 -11.15 -18.12 6.10
C VAL A 202 -11.68 -18.64 7.43
N ILE A 203 -11.07 -19.69 8.00
CA ILE A 203 -11.48 -20.26 9.27
C ILE A 203 -11.24 -19.24 10.41
N LEU A 204 -10.04 -18.64 10.46
CA LEU A 204 -9.68 -17.72 11.53
C LEU A 204 -10.54 -16.46 11.49
N SER A 205 -10.59 -15.77 10.35
CA SER A 205 -11.31 -14.49 10.22
C SER A 205 -12.83 -14.70 10.18
N GLY A 206 -13.31 -15.69 9.42
CA GLY A 206 -14.74 -15.91 9.21
C GLY A 206 -15.44 -16.57 10.39
N VAL A 207 -14.79 -17.47 11.13
CA VAL A 207 -15.42 -18.25 12.18
C VAL A 207 -14.85 -17.91 13.55
N VAL A 208 -13.54 -18.11 13.75
CA VAL A 208 -12.93 -18.05 15.09
C VAL A 208 -13.00 -16.65 15.67
N MET A 209 -12.59 -15.64 14.91
CA MET A 209 -12.56 -14.24 15.40
C MET A 209 -13.95 -13.72 15.70
N LYS A 210 -14.94 -13.99 14.85
CA LYS A 210 -16.32 -13.57 15.05
C LYS A 210 -16.96 -14.29 16.26
N ARG A 211 -16.69 -15.61 16.42
CA ARG A 211 -17.22 -16.41 17.52
C ARG A 211 -16.67 -15.99 18.88
N TYR A 212 -15.36 -15.67 18.94
CA TYR A 212 -14.66 -15.36 20.20
C TYR A 212 -14.34 -13.89 20.38
N GLN A 213 -14.81 -13.02 19.49
CA GLN A 213 -14.59 -11.56 19.51
C GLN A 213 -13.10 -11.21 19.67
N LEU A 214 -12.24 -11.94 18.95
CA LEU A 214 -10.80 -11.74 19.02
C LEU A 214 -10.39 -10.46 18.25
N SER A 215 -9.29 -9.87 18.69
CA SER A 215 -8.72 -8.70 18.02
C SER A 215 -8.30 -9.01 16.57
N ASP A 216 -8.56 -8.08 15.65
CA ASP A 216 -8.16 -8.14 14.23
C ASP A 216 -6.66 -8.35 14.01
N VAL A 217 -5.83 -8.09 15.03
CA VAL A 217 -4.38 -8.30 14.99
C VAL A 217 -4.01 -9.73 14.64
N PHE A 218 -4.80 -10.71 15.11
CA PHE A 218 -4.56 -12.12 14.83
C PHE A 218 -4.76 -12.50 13.36
N ALA A 219 -5.60 -11.79 12.62
CA ALA A 219 -5.82 -12.04 11.19
C ALA A 219 -5.01 -11.08 10.30
N ARG A 220 -4.76 -9.85 10.76
CA ARG A 220 -4.06 -8.81 10.00
C ARG A 220 -2.55 -8.87 10.21
N ASN A 221 -1.92 -9.97 9.82
CA ASN A 221 -0.48 -10.17 9.93
C ASN A 221 0.11 -10.78 8.66
N PHE A 222 1.44 -10.90 8.62
CA PHE A 222 2.14 -11.40 7.44
C PHE A 222 1.79 -12.85 7.11
N LEU A 223 1.57 -13.71 8.13
CA LEU A 223 1.34 -15.15 7.94
C LEU A 223 -0.05 -15.41 7.38
N ILE A 224 -1.08 -14.79 7.98
CA ILE A 224 -2.49 -15.04 7.66
C ILE A 224 -2.98 -14.19 6.48
N ALA A 225 -2.64 -12.90 6.45
CA ALA A 225 -3.09 -11.98 5.41
C ALA A 225 -2.03 -11.66 4.36
N GLY A 226 -0.73 -11.76 4.65
CA GLY A 226 0.33 -11.38 3.74
C GLY A 226 0.79 -12.50 2.82
N LEU A 227 1.26 -13.60 3.40
CA LEU A 227 1.92 -14.70 2.70
C LEU A 227 1.01 -15.42 1.70
N PRO A 228 -0.28 -15.72 1.97
CA PRO A 228 -1.13 -16.40 1.00
C PRO A 228 -1.31 -15.58 -0.27
N TYR A 229 -1.59 -14.26 -0.17
CA TYR A 229 -1.71 -13.39 -1.34
C TYR A 229 -0.38 -13.15 -2.04
N PHE A 230 0.73 -13.04 -1.30
CA PHE A 230 2.05 -12.94 -1.90
C PHE A 230 2.38 -14.21 -2.72
N SER A 231 2.10 -15.40 -2.17
CA SER A 231 2.26 -16.70 -2.84
C SER A 231 1.36 -16.82 -4.07
N ALA A 232 0.11 -16.39 -3.96
CA ALA A 232 -0.82 -16.37 -5.09
C ALA A 232 -0.32 -15.43 -6.21
N GLY A 233 0.18 -14.24 -5.89
CA GLY A 233 0.78 -13.32 -6.86
C GLY A 233 1.99 -13.93 -7.57
N TYR A 234 2.87 -14.60 -6.84
CA TYR A 234 3.99 -15.36 -7.41
C TYR A 234 3.49 -16.47 -8.36
N SER A 235 2.48 -17.25 -7.94
CA SER A 235 1.90 -18.34 -8.74
C SER A 235 1.19 -17.82 -10.00
N ILE A 236 0.49 -16.69 -9.93
CA ILE A 236 -0.11 -16.03 -11.09
C ILE A 236 0.98 -15.64 -12.10
N ARG A 237 2.14 -15.18 -11.65
CA ARG A 237 3.27 -14.89 -12.55
C ARG A 237 3.86 -16.15 -13.16
N LEU A 238 4.01 -17.21 -12.37
CA LEU A 238 4.49 -18.51 -12.84
C LEU A 238 3.61 -19.07 -13.95
N HIS A 239 2.27 -18.96 -13.83
CA HIS A 239 1.31 -19.50 -14.79
C HIS A 239 0.73 -18.43 -15.73
N LYS A 240 1.43 -17.29 -15.90
CA LYS A 240 0.91 -16.13 -16.66
C LYS A 240 0.49 -16.51 -18.07
N ASP A 241 1.31 -17.29 -18.78
CA ASP A 241 1.05 -17.62 -20.18
C ASP A 241 -0.20 -18.51 -20.32
N PHE A 242 -0.41 -19.44 -19.39
CA PHE A 242 -1.66 -20.22 -19.31
C PHE A 242 -2.86 -19.31 -19.03
N LEU A 243 -2.78 -18.44 -18.04
CA LEU A 243 -3.87 -17.52 -17.70
C LEU A 243 -4.23 -16.58 -18.85
N CYS A 244 -3.24 -16.13 -19.63
CA CYS A 244 -3.50 -15.32 -20.82
C CYS A 244 -4.23 -16.13 -21.92
N LYS A 245 -3.96 -17.44 -22.06
CA LYS A 245 -4.67 -18.32 -22.99
C LYS A 245 -6.13 -18.59 -22.59
N VAL A 246 -6.41 -18.69 -21.30
CA VAL A 246 -7.78 -18.85 -20.77
C VAL A 246 -8.69 -17.69 -21.17
N GLY A 247 -8.12 -16.51 -21.37
CA GLY A 247 -8.85 -15.31 -21.78
C GLY A 247 -9.59 -14.62 -20.63
N LYS A 248 -10.27 -13.50 -20.94
CA LYS A 248 -10.89 -12.65 -19.92
C LYS A 248 -12.28 -13.12 -19.49
N LYS A 249 -13.04 -13.78 -20.38
CA LYS A 249 -14.44 -14.17 -20.10
C LYS A 249 -14.58 -15.09 -18.87
N PRO A 250 -13.85 -16.23 -18.76
CA PRO A 250 -13.96 -17.09 -17.58
C PRO A 250 -13.56 -16.34 -16.28
N VAL A 251 -12.52 -15.49 -16.34
CA VAL A 251 -12.10 -14.72 -15.16
C VAL A 251 -13.15 -13.70 -14.76
N LEU A 252 -13.86 -13.09 -15.73
CA LEU A 252 -14.98 -12.20 -15.43
C LEU A 252 -16.16 -12.95 -14.80
N TYR A 253 -16.45 -14.16 -15.25
CA TYR A 253 -17.50 -15.00 -14.62
C TYR A 253 -17.10 -15.38 -13.18
N THR A 254 -15.83 -15.70 -12.91
CA THR A 254 -15.37 -15.93 -11.52
C THR A 254 -15.47 -14.67 -10.67
N LEU A 255 -15.20 -13.47 -11.22
CA LEU A 255 -15.40 -12.21 -10.50
C LEU A 255 -16.89 -11.98 -10.17
N ILE A 256 -17.78 -12.15 -11.15
CA ILE A 256 -19.23 -12.00 -10.95
C ILE A 256 -19.75 -13.02 -9.92
N GLY A 257 -19.32 -14.28 -10.03
CA GLY A 257 -19.65 -15.33 -9.07
C GLY A 257 -19.13 -15.02 -7.66
N SER A 258 -17.91 -14.49 -7.55
CA SER A 258 -17.36 -14.08 -6.25
C SER A 258 -18.13 -12.91 -5.63
N LEU A 259 -18.55 -11.93 -6.43
CA LEU A 259 -19.39 -10.83 -5.97
C LEU A 259 -20.78 -11.31 -5.53
N ALA A 260 -21.42 -12.19 -6.31
CA ALA A 260 -22.69 -12.79 -5.92
C ALA A 260 -22.56 -13.59 -4.62
N LEU A 261 -21.49 -14.38 -4.49
CA LEU A 261 -21.17 -15.14 -3.26
C LEU A 261 -20.91 -14.19 -2.08
N PHE A 262 -20.23 -13.06 -2.32
CA PHE A 262 -20.01 -12.04 -1.28
C PHE A 262 -21.33 -11.56 -0.69
N PHE A 263 -22.28 -11.13 -1.51
CA PHE A 263 -23.57 -10.66 -1.04
C PHE A 263 -24.35 -11.78 -0.34
N ALA A 264 -24.36 -12.99 -0.92
CA ALA A 264 -25.02 -14.13 -0.30
C ALA A 264 -24.47 -14.43 1.10
N LEU A 265 -23.14 -14.56 1.25
CA LEU A 265 -22.51 -14.88 2.53
C LEU A 265 -22.59 -13.72 3.54
N TYR A 266 -22.44 -12.48 3.09
CA TYR A 266 -22.52 -11.30 3.95
C TYR A 266 -23.90 -11.18 4.63
N PHE A 267 -24.98 -11.35 3.87
CA PHE A 267 -26.34 -11.20 4.41
C PHE A 267 -26.89 -12.45 5.12
N THR A 268 -26.27 -13.60 4.97
CA THR A 268 -26.76 -14.85 5.60
C THR A 268 -25.96 -15.24 6.84
N ILE A 269 -24.66 -15.47 6.70
CA ILE A 269 -23.80 -16.03 7.76
C ILE A 269 -22.67 -15.11 8.17
N GLY A 270 -22.47 -14.00 7.49
CA GLY A 270 -21.41 -13.04 7.78
C GLY A 270 -19.98 -13.58 7.60
N CYS A 271 -19.74 -14.55 6.70
CA CYS A 271 -18.43 -15.15 6.43
C CYS A 271 -17.99 -14.90 4.99
N GLU A 272 -17.90 -13.63 4.62
CA GLU A 272 -17.63 -13.17 3.27
C GLU A 272 -16.15 -13.29 2.81
N GLU A 273 -15.24 -13.70 3.69
CA GLU A 273 -13.78 -13.71 3.41
C GLU A 273 -13.40 -14.55 2.19
N ILE A 274 -14.05 -15.71 2.00
CA ILE A 274 -13.77 -16.55 0.83
C ILE A 274 -14.14 -15.84 -0.49
N ALA A 275 -15.22 -15.10 -0.48
CA ALA A 275 -15.67 -14.32 -1.64
C ALA A 275 -14.73 -13.15 -1.90
N VAL A 276 -14.26 -12.45 -0.87
CA VAL A 276 -13.28 -11.37 -0.96
C VAL A 276 -11.96 -11.87 -1.55
N ILE A 277 -11.50 -13.08 -1.18
CA ILE A 277 -10.33 -13.73 -1.80
C ILE A 277 -10.57 -13.91 -3.31
N GLY A 278 -11.73 -14.43 -3.69
CA GLY A 278 -12.12 -14.62 -5.09
C GLY A 278 -12.15 -13.29 -5.87
N VAL A 279 -12.72 -12.25 -5.30
CA VAL A 279 -12.73 -10.88 -5.89
C VAL A 279 -11.32 -10.37 -6.10
N ALA A 280 -10.45 -10.44 -5.08
CA ALA A 280 -9.07 -9.96 -5.15
C ALA A 280 -8.28 -10.67 -6.26
N ILE A 281 -8.33 -12.01 -6.30
CA ILE A 281 -7.61 -12.82 -7.30
C ILE A 281 -8.15 -12.55 -8.70
N SER A 282 -9.47 -12.51 -8.88
CA SER A 282 -10.09 -12.27 -10.19
C SER A 282 -9.76 -10.88 -10.75
N LEU A 283 -9.85 -9.82 -9.94
CA LEU A 283 -9.46 -8.47 -10.33
C LEU A 283 -7.98 -8.41 -10.70
N PHE A 284 -7.13 -9.09 -9.93
CA PHE A 284 -5.69 -9.12 -10.20
C PHE A 284 -5.38 -9.84 -11.53
N VAL A 285 -5.97 -11.02 -11.78
CA VAL A 285 -5.78 -11.78 -13.03
C VAL A 285 -6.30 -11.00 -14.24
N LEU A 286 -7.49 -10.36 -14.16
CA LEU A 286 -8.01 -9.47 -15.21
C LEU A 286 -7.04 -8.34 -15.51
N SER A 287 -6.40 -7.77 -14.49
CA SER A 287 -5.41 -6.71 -14.68
C SER A 287 -4.09 -7.21 -15.28
N VAL A 288 -3.68 -8.44 -14.97
CA VAL A 288 -2.52 -9.11 -15.62
C VAL A 288 -2.80 -9.34 -17.10
N GLN A 289 -4.01 -9.77 -17.46
CA GLN A 289 -4.48 -9.96 -18.84
C GLN A 289 -4.79 -8.62 -19.55
N GLY A 290 -4.86 -7.53 -18.79
CA GLY A 290 -5.20 -6.21 -19.28
C GLY A 290 -4.09 -5.60 -20.14
N SER A 291 -4.51 -4.73 -21.08
CA SER A 291 -3.62 -3.99 -21.98
C SER A 291 -3.93 -2.49 -21.95
N LEU A 292 -4.12 -1.93 -20.75
CA LEU A 292 -4.36 -0.50 -20.61
C LEU A 292 -3.18 0.29 -21.18
N CYS A 293 -3.45 1.08 -22.21
CA CYS A 293 -2.48 1.98 -22.79
C CYS A 293 -2.81 3.41 -22.36
N VAL A 294 -1.83 4.09 -21.76
CA VAL A 294 -1.95 5.48 -21.30
C VAL A 294 -0.97 6.33 -22.11
N LYS A 295 -1.47 7.22 -22.95
CA LYS A 295 -0.66 8.03 -23.86
C LYS A 295 0.02 9.23 -23.19
N GLN A 296 -0.60 9.81 -22.14
CA GLN A 296 -0.07 10.99 -21.45
C GLN A 296 0.91 10.60 -20.34
N GLU A 297 2.15 11.07 -20.42
CA GLU A 297 3.20 10.79 -19.41
C GLU A 297 2.80 11.16 -17.98
N GLY A 298 2.07 12.25 -17.78
CA GLY A 298 1.58 12.68 -16.47
C GLY A 298 0.69 11.63 -15.81
N TRP A 299 -0.31 11.13 -16.53
CA TRP A 299 -1.23 10.10 -16.05
C TRP A 299 -0.56 8.74 -15.83
N GLN A 300 0.41 8.37 -16.67
CA GLN A 300 1.25 7.19 -16.42
C GLN A 300 1.90 7.27 -15.04
N LEU A 301 2.41 8.44 -14.68
CA LEU A 301 3.08 8.66 -13.41
C LEU A 301 2.09 8.66 -12.23
N VAL A 302 0.89 9.24 -12.41
CA VAL A 302 -0.18 9.20 -11.42
C VAL A 302 -0.57 7.75 -11.11
N LEU A 303 -0.90 6.95 -12.13
CA LEU A 303 -1.22 5.53 -11.95
C LEU A 303 -0.13 4.75 -11.22
N GLN A 304 1.13 5.16 -11.39
CA GLN A 304 2.27 4.48 -10.79
C GLN A 304 2.48 4.80 -9.32
N LYS A 305 2.20 6.02 -8.90
CA LYS A 305 2.72 6.56 -7.63
C LYS A 305 1.68 7.07 -6.67
N ALA A 306 0.54 7.55 -7.17
CA ALA A 306 -0.48 8.14 -6.32
C ALA A 306 -0.98 7.14 -5.27
N SER A 307 -1.08 5.84 -5.62
CA SER A 307 -1.52 4.80 -4.70
C SER A 307 -0.72 4.74 -3.40
N LEU A 308 0.61 4.97 -3.45
CA LEU A 308 1.46 4.98 -2.26
C LEU A 308 1.17 6.19 -1.37
N TYR A 309 1.03 7.37 -1.98
CA TYR A 309 0.77 8.60 -1.20
C TYR A 309 -0.62 8.60 -0.60
N ILE A 310 -1.63 8.10 -1.33
CA ILE A 310 -2.98 7.91 -0.79
C ILE A 310 -2.92 6.96 0.41
N TYR A 311 -2.24 5.82 0.29
CA TYR A 311 -2.07 4.87 1.38
C TYR A 311 -1.42 5.50 2.63
N ILE A 312 -0.41 6.36 2.48
CA ILE A 312 0.28 6.97 3.61
C ILE A 312 -0.53 8.12 4.22
N LEU A 313 -1.18 8.94 3.40
CA LEU A 313 -1.77 10.21 3.85
C LEU A 313 -3.23 10.12 4.31
N HIS A 314 -4.01 9.11 3.86
CA HIS A 314 -5.46 9.07 4.14
C HIS A 314 -5.77 9.09 5.63
N TRP A 315 -5.02 8.34 6.44
CA TRP A 315 -5.29 8.22 7.86
C TRP A 315 -4.89 9.48 8.66
N PRO A 316 -3.68 10.07 8.49
CA PRO A 316 -3.35 11.38 9.03
C PRO A 316 -4.39 12.46 8.69
N ILE A 317 -4.87 12.50 7.44
CA ILE A 317 -5.89 13.47 7.01
C ILE A 317 -7.21 13.20 7.71
N TRP A 318 -7.63 11.94 7.82
CA TRP A 318 -8.84 11.58 8.55
C TRP A 318 -8.76 11.99 10.02
N ILE A 319 -7.64 11.73 10.70
CA ILE A 319 -7.40 12.14 12.08
C ILE A 319 -7.52 13.66 12.23
N LEU A 320 -6.94 14.44 11.31
CA LEU A 320 -7.05 15.90 11.34
C LEU A 320 -8.50 16.36 11.12
N ILE A 321 -9.22 15.78 10.17
CA ILE A 321 -10.64 16.09 9.92
C ILE A 321 -11.47 15.84 11.17
N THR A 322 -11.27 14.72 11.86
CA THR A 322 -12.00 14.38 13.07
C THR A 322 -11.59 15.25 14.26
N HIS A 323 -10.32 15.55 14.41
CA HIS A 323 -9.80 16.38 15.50
C HIS A 323 -10.35 17.81 15.43
N PHE A 324 -10.43 18.37 14.23
CA PHE A 324 -10.97 19.73 14.04
C PHE A 324 -12.50 19.76 13.84
N HIS A 325 -13.20 18.65 14.12
CA HIS A 325 -14.65 18.54 13.97
C HIS A 325 -15.18 18.93 12.57
N LEU A 326 -14.38 18.68 11.52
CA LEU A 326 -14.76 18.96 10.14
C LEU A 326 -15.58 17.83 9.49
N ASN A 327 -15.93 16.79 10.25
CA ASN A 327 -16.67 15.61 9.80
C ASN A 327 -18.21 15.85 9.80
N CYS A 328 -18.66 16.87 9.07
CA CYS A 328 -20.06 17.32 9.08
C CYS A 328 -21.07 16.28 8.57
N PHE A 329 -20.67 15.43 7.60
CA PHE A 329 -21.56 14.43 6.99
C PHE A 329 -20.88 13.06 6.89
N SER A 330 -21.36 12.09 7.67
CA SER A 330 -20.74 10.77 7.75
C SER A 330 -20.60 10.07 6.38
N TRP A 331 -21.56 10.21 5.49
CA TRP A 331 -21.54 9.61 4.16
C TRP A 331 -20.59 10.31 3.16
N LEU A 332 -20.21 11.58 3.39
CA LEU A 332 -19.27 12.33 2.55
C LEU A 332 -17.82 12.18 2.99
N ASN A 333 -17.57 11.86 4.25
CA ASN A 333 -16.21 11.80 4.81
C ASN A 333 -15.24 10.93 4.00
N PRO A 334 -15.59 9.69 3.55
CA PRO A 334 -14.70 8.88 2.75
C PRO A 334 -14.33 9.54 1.43
N ILE A 335 -15.29 10.23 0.79
CA ILE A 335 -15.08 10.94 -0.47
C ILE A 335 -14.18 12.16 -0.26
N ILE A 336 -14.42 12.94 0.81
CA ILE A 336 -13.60 14.11 1.14
C ILE A 336 -12.16 13.68 1.43
N VAL A 337 -11.97 12.67 2.28
CA VAL A 337 -10.62 12.15 2.60
C VAL A 337 -9.94 11.65 1.33
N LEU A 338 -10.65 10.91 0.48
CA LEU A 338 -10.11 10.41 -0.78
C LEU A 338 -9.74 11.57 -1.72
N ALA A 339 -10.60 12.56 -1.89
CA ALA A 339 -10.33 13.72 -2.76
C ALA A 339 -9.11 14.52 -2.26
N VAL A 340 -9.05 14.83 -0.96
CA VAL A 340 -7.93 15.57 -0.37
C VAL A 340 -6.63 14.80 -0.50
N THR A 341 -6.61 13.50 -0.17
CA THR A 341 -5.41 12.66 -0.29
C THR A 341 -4.95 12.52 -1.73
N PHE A 342 -5.88 12.34 -2.66
CA PHE A 342 -5.58 12.25 -4.09
C PHE A 342 -4.99 13.57 -4.60
N LEU A 343 -5.63 14.70 -4.31
CA LEU A 343 -5.16 16.02 -4.71
C LEU A 343 -3.77 16.32 -4.12
N LEU A 344 -3.51 16.00 -2.85
CA LEU A 344 -2.19 16.16 -2.24
C LEU A 344 -1.14 15.22 -2.83
N SER A 345 -1.54 14.08 -3.38
CA SER A 345 -0.62 13.17 -4.06
C SER A 345 -0.11 13.71 -5.41
N LEU A 346 -0.90 14.51 -6.12
CA LEU A 346 -0.58 14.99 -7.47
C LEU A 346 0.67 15.89 -7.52
N PRO A 347 0.80 16.95 -6.69
CA PRO A 347 2.01 17.78 -6.68
C PRO A 347 3.28 16.96 -6.43
N VAL A 348 3.24 16.00 -5.50
CA VAL A 348 4.38 15.14 -5.19
C VAL A 348 4.74 14.25 -6.38
N VAL A 349 3.74 13.74 -7.09
CA VAL A 349 3.94 12.95 -8.32
C VAL A 349 4.57 13.80 -9.42
N PHE A 350 4.07 15.02 -9.65
CA PHE A 350 4.55 15.90 -10.72
C PHE A 350 5.91 16.56 -10.43
N LEU A 351 6.16 17.00 -9.20
CA LEU A 351 7.47 17.50 -8.77
C LEU A 351 8.57 16.47 -9.01
N ASN A 352 8.28 15.21 -8.71
CA ASN A 352 9.20 14.12 -8.99
C ASN A 352 9.54 13.97 -10.50
N GLN A 353 8.63 14.36 -11.38
CA GLN A 353 8.87 14.35 -12.83
C GLN A 353 9.85 15.46 -13.25
N ARG A 354 9.67 16.68 -12.72
CA ARG A 354 10.55 17.82 -12.99
C ARG A 354 11.99 17.52 -12.54
N PHE A 355 12.17 17.00 -11.32
CA PHE A 355 13.50 16.60 -10.82
C PHE A 355 14.17 15.50 -11.66
N LYS A 356 13.39 14.58 -12.25
CA LYS A 356 13.96 13.58 -13.15
C LYS A 356 14.47 14.18 -14.44
N ARG A 357 13.69 15.09 -15.03
CA ARG A 357 14.06 15.79 -16.27
C ARG A 357 15.33 16.63 -16.05
N ALA A 358 15.38 17.39 -14.94
CA ALA A 358 16.54 18.19 -14.58
C ALA A 358 17.81 17.33 -14.39
N LYS A 359 17.74 16.21 -13.64
CA LYS A 359 18.88 15.29 -13.50
C LYS A 359 19.33 14.66 -14.82
N LYS A 360 18.39 14.36 -15.70
CA LYS A 360 18.73 13.79 -17.02
C LYS A 360 19.37 14.84 -17.92
N ALA A 361 18.93 16.10 -17.85
CA ALA A 361 19.55 17.21 -18.56
C ALA A 361 20.98 17.46 -18.05
N GLN A 362 21.20 17.55 -16.73
CA GLN A 362 22.54 17.64 -16.14
C GLN A 362 23.49 16.49 -16.53
N ALA A 363 22.96 15.25 -16.62
CA ALA A 363 23.76 14.09 -17.01
C ALA A 363 24.09 14.05 -18.51
N LEU A 364 23.38 14.83 -19.33
CA LEU A 364 23.59 14.95 -20.78
C LEU A 364 24.34 16.25 -21.15
N GLY A 365 24.76 17.07 -20.16
CA GLY A 365 25.49 18.30 -20.39
C GLY A 365 24.65 19.44 -21.03
N VAL A 366 23.30 19.35 -20.89
CA VAL A 366 22.34 20.37 -21.36
C VAL A 366 21.68 21.05 -20.16
#